data_a9cc88bfc3e25b51549b1fabbb1b74a5
#
_entry.id   a9cc88bfc3e25b51549b1fabbb1b74a5
#
_cell.length_a   1.000
_cell.length_b   1.000
_cell.length_c   1.000
_cell.angle_alpha   90.00
_cell.angle_beta   90.00
_cell.angle_gamma   90.00
#
_symmetry.space_group_name_H-M   'P 1'
#
loop_
_entity.id
_entity.type
_entity.pdbx_description
1 polymer ?
#
loop_
_entity_poly.entity_id
_entity_poly.type
_entity_poly.pdbx_seq_one_letter_code
_entity_poly.pdbx_strand_id
1 'polypeptide(L)'
;KARMAVELKKRLISVADYHKMAEAGILPESGIELINGEIIEMSPKGSKHTRIVKKLNKLLGQLLGDDVIISIQDPIIANDFSEPEPDVAILKYRADFYGEEHPHGKDVLLAIEIGDTSVAYDRKFKLPLYAESGVAEC
;
A
#
# COMPACT_ATOMS: atom_id res chain seq x y z
N LYS A 1 -6.36 41.13 24.30
CA LYS A 1 -6.78 39.84 24.79
C LYS A 1 -5.95 38.75 24.15
N ALA A 2 -5.13 38.09 24.94
CA ALA A 2 -4.28 36.99 24.44
C ALA A 2 -5.12 35.75 24.07
N ARG A 3 -4.87 35.21 22.90
CA ARG A 3 -5.41 33.91 22.50
C ARG A 3 -4.31 32.87 22.57
N MET A 4 -4.59 31.81 23.27
CA MET A 4 -3.73 30.64 23.23
C MET A 4 -4.16 29.76 22.06
N ALA A 5 -3.21 29.49 21.16
CA ALA A 5 -3.41 28.47 20.14
C ALA A 5 -3.34 27.10 20.76
N VAL A 6 -4.38 26.28 20.58
CA VAL A 6 -4.38 24.90 21.01
C VAL A 6 -3.97 24.05 19.81
N GLU A 7 -2.79 23.44 19.90
CA GLU A 7 -2.37 22.46 18.92
C GLU A 7 -2.96 21.10 19.27
N LEU A 8 -3.75 20.56 18.36
CA LEU A 8 -4.26 19.21 18.46
C LEU A 8 -3.25 18.23 17.85
N LYS A 9 -2.86 17.24 18.63
CA LYS A 9 -2.01 16.17 18.13
C LYS A 9 -2.86 14.96 17.81
N LYS A 10 -2.71 14.44 16.60
CA LYS A 10 -3.30 13.17 16.23
C LYS A 10 -2.47 12.04 16.83
N ARG A 11 -3.14 11.03 17.36
CA ARG A 11 -2.46 9.79 17.70
C ARG A 11 -2.24 8.99 16.43
N LEU A 12 -0.99 8.88 16.03
CA LEU A 12 -0.64 8.07 14.86
C LEU A 12 -0.64 6.59 15.25
N ILE A 13 -1.13 5.77 14.34
CA ILE A 13 -1.21 4.33 14.50
C ILE A 13 0.00 3.70 13.83
N SER A 14 0.76 2.92 14.60
CA SER A 14 1.87 2.15 14.05
C SER A 14 1.37 0.93 13.28
N VAL A 15 2.19 0.38 12.39
CA VAL A 15 1.91 -0.88 11.72
C VAL A 15 1.65 -2.00 12.73
N ALA A 16 2.45 -2.05 13.81
CA ALA A 16 2.27 -3.05 14.86
C ALA A 16 0.88 -2.95 15.52
N ASP A 17 0.45 -1.73 15.85
CA ASP A 17 -0.88 -1.51 16.44
C ASP A 17 -1.99 -1.78 15.43
N TYR A 18 -1.79 -1.42 14.18
CA TYR A 18 -2.72 -1.69 13.08
C TYR A 18 -2.98 -3.20 12.95
N HIS A 19 -1.94 -4.02 13.01
CA HIS A 19 -2.08 -5.48 12.98
C HIS A 19 -2.81 -6.02 14.22
N LYS A 20 -2.54 -5.45 15.40
CA LYS A 20 -3.28 -5.81 16.63
C LYS A 20 -4.76 -5.45 16.54
N MET A 21 -5.08 -4.31 15.95
CA MET A 21 -6.47 -3.89 15.72
C MET A 21 -7.18 -4.85 14.76
N ALA A 22 -6.48 -5.30 13.73
CA ALA A 22 -7.03 -6.30 12.80
C ALA A 22 -7.30 -7.63 13.51
N GLU A 23 -6.35 -8.12 14.30
CA GLU A 23 -6.51 -9.36 15.09
C GLU A 23 -7.66 -9.26 16.10
N ALA A 24 -7.86 -8.09 16.68
CA ALA A 24 -8.94 -7.85 17.62
C ALA A 24 -10.33 -7.67 16.97
N GLY A 25 -10.39 -7.67 15.65
CA GLY A 25 -11.64 -7.48 14.92
C GLY A 25 -12.16 -6.05 14.90
N ILE A 26 -11.31 -5.08 15.21
CA ILE A 26 -11.67 -3.65 15.21
C ILE A 26 -11.75 -3.09 13.80
N LEU A 27 -10.90 -3.61 12.90
CA LEU A 27 -10.81 -3.15 11.52
C LEU A 27 -11.65 -4.02 10.59
N PRO A 28 -12.18 -3.46 9.48
CA PRO A 28 -12.76 -4.29 8.43
C PRO A 28 -11.69 -5.18 7.80
N GLU A 29 -12.09 -6.31 7.22
CA GLU A 29 -11.16 -7.28 6.61
C GLU A 29 -10.47 -6.73 5.36
N SER A 30 -11.09 -5.78 4.68
CA SER A 30 -10.56 -5.20 3.45
C SER A 30 -11.08 -3.77 3.26
N GLY A 31 -10.55 -3.08 2.27
CA GLY A 31 -11.01 -1.75 1.89
C GLY A 31 -10.37 -0.62 2.69
N ILE A 32 -9.29 -0.90 3.41
CA ILE A 32 -8.54 0.11 4.16
C ILE A 32 -7.04 -0.05 3.92
N GLU A 33 -6.30 1.01 4.14
CA GLU A 33 -4.84 0.99 4.20
C GLU A 33 -4.36 1.95 5.28
N LEU A 34 -3.13 1.77 5.74
CA LEU A 34 -2.51 2.65 6.72
C LEU A 34 -1.49 3.55 6.03
N ILE A 35 -1.71 4.86 6.11
CA ILE A 35 -0.84 5.86 5.47
C ILE A 35 -0.44 6.91 6.51
N ASN A 36 0.85 7.00 6.78
CA ASN A 36 1.40 7.97 7.74
C ASN A 36 0.66 7.96 9.10
N GLY A 37 0.34 6.78 9.59
CA GLY A 37 -0.32 6.60 10.88
C GLY A 37 -1.83 6.81 10.87
N GLU A 38 -2.43 7.06 9.71
CA GLU A 38 -3.87 7.25 9.55
C GLU A 38 -4.49 6.10 8.77
N ILE A 39 -5.64 5.63 9.21
CA ILE A 39 -6.40 4.59 8.52
C ILE A 39 -7.25 5.26 7.46
N ILE A 40 -7.03 4.88 6.22
CA ILE A 40 -7.71 5.46 5.06
C ILE A 40 -8.63 4.40 4.45
N GLU A 41 -9.89 4.76 4.24
CA GLU A 41 -10.81 3.91 3.51
C GLU A 41 -10.57 4.05 2.02
N MET A 42 -10.45 2.90 1.34
CA MET A 42 -10.31 2.88 -0.10
C MET A 42 -11.69 2.90 -0.76
N SER A 43 -11.80 3.65 -1.85
CA SER A 43 -13.03 3.68 -2.64
C SER A 43 -13.29 2.33 -3.31
N PRO A 44 -14.56 1.93 -3.49
CA PRO A 44 -14.90 0.75 -4.26
C PRO A 44 -14.32 0.84 -5.68
N LYS A 45 -13.84 -0.28 -6.18
CA LYS A 45 -13.20 -0.35 -7.49
C LYS A 45 -14.21 -0.73 -8.56
N GLY A 46 -14.30 0.10 -9.60
CA GLY A 46 -15.16 -0.17 -10.74
C GLY A 46 -14.54 -1.19 -11.71
N SER A 47 -15.35 -1.64 -12.66
CA SER A 47 -14.94 -2.64 -13.66
C SER A 47 -13.78 -2.16 -14.55
N LYS A 48 -13.70 -0.87 -14.82
CA LYS A 48 -12.60 -0.26 -15.58
C LYS A 48 -11.26 -0.44 -14.88
N HIS A 49 -11.24 -0.16 -13.59
CA HIS A 49 -10.06 -0.34 -12.74
C HIS A 49 -9.63 -1.81 -12.70
N THR A 50 -10.56 -2.70 -12.39
CA THR A 50 -10.27 -4.14 -12.28
C THR A 50 -9.83 -4.74 -13.61
N ARG A 51 -10.35 -4.26 -14.74
CA ARG A 51 -9.92 -4.66 -16.07
C ARG A 51 -8.44 -4.34 -16.30
N ILE A 52 -8.02 -3.13 -15.96
CA ILE A 52 -6.62 -2.71 -16.12
C ILE A 52 -5.71 -3.56 -15.24
N VAL A 53 -6.09 -3.80 -13.99
CA VAL A 53 -5.33 -4.66 -13.08
C VAL A 53 -5.16 -6.07 -13.66
N LYS A 54 -6.23 -6.66 -14.15
CA LYS A 54 -6.20 -8.01 -14.76
C LYS A 54 -5.29 -8.06 -15.99
N LYS A 55 -5.35 -7.04 -16.85
CA LYS A 55 -4.50 -6.96 -18.04
C LYS A 55 -3.02 -6.81 -17.66
N LEU A 56 -2.72 -5.95 -16.69
CA LEU A 56 -1.36 -5.77 -16.19
C LEU A 56 -0.83 -7.04 -15.56
N ASN A 57 -1.62 -7.71 -14.75
CA ASN A 57 -1.20 -8.96 -14.12
C ASN A 57 -0.80 -10.00 -15.18
N LYS A 58 -1.62 -10.18 -16.21
CA LYS A 58 -1.33 -11.11 -17.31
C LYS A 58 -0.09 -10.70 -18.09
N LEU A 59 -0.01 -9.43 -18.49
CA LEU A 59 1.12 -8.92 -19.28
C LEU A 59 2.43 -9.03 -18.53
N LEU A 60 2.48 -8.59 -17.29
CA LEU A 60 3.68 -8.65 -16.45
C LEU A 60 4.11 -10.08 -16.17
N GLY A 61 3.16 -10.98 -15.96
CA GLY A 61 3.45 -12.41 -15.79
C GLY A 61 4.11 -13.02 -17.04
N GLN A 62 3.64 -12.65 -18.22
CA GLN A 62 4.21 -13.12 -19.48
C GLN A 62 5.61 -12.54 -19.74
N LEU A 63 5.81 -11.26 -19.41
CA LEU A 63 7.08 -10.57 -19.67
C LEU A 63 8.18 -10.92 -18.67
N LEU A 64 7.85 -11.11 -17.41
CA LEU A 64 8.82 -11.22 -16.33
C LEU A 64 9.05 -12.66 -15.85
N GLY A 65 8.11 -13.55 -16.10
CA GLY A 65 8.25 -14.97 -15.74
C GLY A 65 8.41 -15.20 -14.24
N ASP A 66 9.22 -16.22 -13.91
CA ASP A 66 9.34 -16.74 -12.54
C ASP A 66 10.43 -16.05 -11.70
N ASP A 67 11.12 -15.06 -12.25
CA ASP A 67 12.20 -14.36 -11.55
C ASP A 67 11.71 -13.31 -10.54
N VAL A 68 10.43 -13.02 -10.58
CA VAL A 68 9.78 -12.03 -9.71
C VAL A 68 8.44 -12.57 -9.22
N ILE A 69 7.87 -11.90 -8.24
CA ILE A 69 6.52 -12.19 -7.76
C ILE A 69 5.65 -10.98 -8.08
N ILE A 70 4.49 -11.22 -8.69
CA ILE A 70 3.50 -10.18 -8.95
C ILE A 70 2.49 -10.20 -7.82
N SER A 71 2.31 -9.06 -7.19
CA SER A 71 1.38 -8.87 -6.07
C SER A 71 0.25 -7.96 -6.50
N ILE A 72 -0.97 -8.37 -6.22
CA ILE A 72 -2.18 -7.64 -6.61
C ILE A 72 -2.92 -7.20 -5.36
N GLN A 73 -2.93 -5.89 -5.11
CA GLN A 73 -3.70 -5.29 -4.02
C GLN A 73 -3.39 -5.86 -2.62
N ASP A 74 -2.17 -6.30 -2.43
CA ASP A 74 -1.70 -6.79 -1.15
C ASP A 74 -0.86 -5.74 -0.43
N PRO A 75 -0.76 -5.81 0.91
CA PRO A 75 -0.02 -4.84 1.69
C PRO A 75 1.49 -4.84 1.43
N ILE A 76 2.07 -3.65 1.53
CA ILE A 76 3.51 -3.43 1.61
C ILE A 76 3.80 -2.67 2.90
N ILE A 77 4.77 -3.11 3.69
CA ILE A 77 5.23 -2.37 4.86
C ILE A 77 6.23 -1.32 4.39
N ALA A 78 5.79 -0.07 4.30
CA ALA A 78 6.63 1.02 3.83
C ALA A 78 7.54 1.57 4.93
N ASN A 79 6.99 1.74 6.12
CA ASN A 79 7.69 2.15 7.33
C ASN A 79 6.87 1.77 8.55
N ASP A 80 7.27 2.20 9.74
CA ASP A 80 6.59 1.83 10.99
C ASP A 80 5.15 2.35 11.11
N PHE A 81 4.75 3.29 10.27
CA PHE A 81 3.44 3.95 10.30
C PHE A 81 2.67 3.85 8.99
N SER A 82 3.14 3.04 8.05
CA SER A 82 2.49 2.95 6.74
C SER A 82 2.52 1.54 6.19
N GLU A 83 1.34 1.07 5.80
CA GLU A 83 1.13 -0.21 5.15
C GLU A 83 0.13 -0.02 4.01
N PRO A 84 0.57 0.59 2.90
CA PRO A 84 -0.26 0.79 1.73
C PRO A 84 -0.51 -0.52 0.98
N GLU A 85 -1.58 -0.53 0.17
CA GLU A 85 -1.93 -1.66 -0.70
C GLU A 85 -1.91 -1.19 -2.16
N PRO A 86 -0.76 -1.24 -2.83
CA PRO A 86 -0.69 -0.84 -4.23
C PRO A 86 -1.53 -1.76 -5.10
N ASP A 87 -2.08 -1.21 -6.18
CA ASP A 87 -2.91 -2.00 -7.10
C ASP A 87 -2.13 -3.15 -7.71
N VAL A 88 -0.90 -2.89 -8.13
CA VAL A 88 0.03 -3.90 -8.65
C VAL A 88 1.42 -3.61 -8.12
N ALA A 89 2.11 -4.63 -7.64
CA ALA A 89 3.51 -4.53 -7.28
C ALA A 89 4.30 -5.69 -7.86
N ILE A 90 5.53 -5.39 -8.24
CA ILE A 90 6.49 -6.42 -8.65
C ILE A 90 7.50 -6.55 -7.53
N LEU A 91 7.58 -7.73 -6.95
CA LEU A 91 8.41 -8.03 -5.80
C LEU A 91 9.63 -8.84 -6.20
N LYS A 92 10.72 -8.66 -5.47
CA LYS A 92 11.87 -9.56 -5.56
C LYS A 92 11.42 -10.97 -5.22
N TYR A 93 11.94 -11.96 -5.94
CA TYR A 93 11.62 -13.35 -5.66
C TYR A 93 12.03 -13.74 -4.23
N ARG A 94 11.14 -14.44 -3.55
CA ARG A 94 11.40 -15.12 -2.27
C ARG A 94 10.69 -16.48 -2.29
N ALA A 95 11.40 -17.49 -1.85
CA ALA A 95 10.90 -18.86 -1.91
C ALA A 95 9.62 -19.09 -1.09
N ASP A 96 9.44 -18.32 0.01
CA ASP A 96 8.24 -18.39 0.85
C ASP A 96 7.07 -17.54 0.32
N PHE A 97 7.26 -16.81 -0.80
CA PHE A 97 6.26 -15.92 -1.39
C PHE A 97 5.71 -14.91 -0.38
N TYR A 98 6.58 -14.42 0.53
CA TYR A 98 6.20 -13.48 1.59
C TYR A 98 5.10 -14.04 2.51
N GLY A 99 5.14 -15.35 2.75
CA GLY A 99 4.12 -16.03 3.54
C GLY A 99 4.21 -15.76 5.05
N GLU A 100 5.38 -15.37 5.55
CA GLU A 100 5.56 -15.07 6.98
C GLU A 100 5.37 -13.61 7.32
N GLU A 101 5.70 -12.73 6.38
CA GLU A 101 5.63 -11.29 6.57
C GLU A 101 5.37 -10.62 5.23
N HIS A 102 4.59 -9.53 5.22
CA HIS A 102 4.40 -8.72 4.03
C HIS A 102 5.75 -8.14 3.55
N PRO A 103 5.91 -7.91 2.24
CA PRO A 103 7.13 -7.30 1.74
C PRO A 103 7.32 -5.88 2.30
N HIS A 104 8.57 -5.51 2.48
CA HIS A 104 8.96 -4.14 2.79
C HIS A 104 9.24 -3.37 1.50
N GLY A 105 9.36 -2.04 1.60
CA GLY A 105 9.63 -1.21 0.44
C GLY A 105 10.87 -1.64 -0.36
N LYS A 106 11.92 -2.08 0.33
CA LYS A 106 13.16 -2.57 -0.30
C LYS A 106 12.98 -3.83 -1.14
N ASP A 107 11.91 -4.59 -0.90
CA ASP A 107 11.58 -5.82 -1.62
C ASP A 107 10.79 -5.54 -2.90
N VAL A 108 10.37 -4.30 -3.11
CA VAL A 108 9.50 -3.91 -4.21
C VAL A 108 10.31 -3.28 -5.33
N LEU A 109 10.25 -3.89 -6.51
CA LEU A 109 10.91 -3.39 -7.71
C LEU A 109 10.10 -2.32 -8.42
N LEU A 110 8.77 -2.48 -8.41
CA LEU A 110 7.86 -1.53 -9.04
C LEU A 110 6.52 -1.56 -8.30
N ALA A 111 6.00 -0.40 -7.97
CA ALA A 111 4.65 -0.24 -7.46
C ALA A 111 3.82 0.58 -8.46
N ILE A 112 2.65 0.08 -8.81
CA ILE A 112 1.75 0.71 -9.76
C ILE A 112 0.43 1.02 -9.05
N GLU A 113 0.04 2.28 -9.10
CA GLU A 113 -1.28 2.73 -8.67
C GLU A 113 -2.10 3.09 -9.91
N ILE A 114 -3.29 2.51 -10.00
CA ILE A 114 -4.21 2.78 -11.10
C ILE A 114 -5.23 3.77 -10.61
N GLY A 115 -5.04 5.03 -10.98
CA GLY A 115 -5.87 6.13 -10.52
C GLY A 115 -7.01 6.43 -11.48
N ASP A 116 -8.18 6.65 -10.91
CA ASP A 116 -9.34 7.21 -11.57
C ASP A 116 -9.69 8.52 -10.83
N THR A 117 -10.34 8.43 -9.68
CA THR A 117 -10.64 9.57 -8.82
C THR A 117 -9.56 9.83 -7.77
N SER A 118 -8.62 8.89 -7.57
CA SER A 118 -7.59 8.93 -6.53
C SER A 118 -6.23 9.47 -6.98
N VAL A 119 -6.08 9.92 -8.23
CA VAL A 119 -4.77 10.31 -8.81
C VAL A 119 -4.06 11.38 -7.96
N ALA A 120 -4.77 12.40 -7.53
CA ALA A 120 -4.18 13.47 -6.73
C ALA A 120 -3.66 12.96 -5.38
N TYR A 121 -4.42 12.10 -4.72
CA TYR A 121 -4.03 11.47 -3.46
C TYR A 121 -2.80 10.57 -3.66
N ASP A 122 -2.80 9.73 -4.68
CA ASP A 122 -1.69 8.84 -4.99
C ASP A 122 -0.40 9.62 -5.23
N ARG A 123 -0.46 10.70 -6.02
CA ARG A 123 0.70 11.55 -6.27
C ARG A 123 1.19 12.30 -5.04
N LYS A 124 0.28 12.79 -4.21
CA LYS A 124 0.63 13.58 -3.04
C LYS A 124 1.17 12.75 -1.88
N PHE A 125 0.60 11.58 -1.64
CA PHE A 125 0.88 10.78 -0.45
C PHE A 125 1.54 9.44 -0.75
N LYS A 126 1.03 8.67 -1.69
CA LYS A 126 1.48 7.29 -1.89
C LYS A 126 2.79 7.19 -2.68
N LEU A 127 2.93 7.91 -3.79
CA LEU A 127 4.17 7.85 -4.56
C LEU A 127 5.38 8.33 -3.78
N PRO A 128 5.33 9.47 -3.06
CA PRO A 128 6.44 9.86 -2.19
C PRO A 128 6.73 8.83 -1.09
N LEU A 129 5.69 8.23 -0.51
CA LEU A 129 5.84 7.19 0.50
C LEU A 129 6.61 5.98 -0.05
N TYR A 130 6.26 5.52 -1.25
CA TYR A 130 6.98 4.42 -1.90
C TYR A 130 8.46 4.78 -2.14
N ALA A 131 8.70 5.96 -2.68
CA ALA A 131 10.05 6.42 -2.95
C ALA A 131 10.91 6.47 -1.68
N GLU A 132 10.38 7.00 -0.59
CA GLU A 132 11.07 7.09 0.69
C GLU A 132 11.30 5.72 1.35
N SER A 133 10.45 4.75 1.09
CA SER A 133 10.53 3.42 1.69
C SER A 133 11.50 2.48 1.00
N GLY A 134 12.10 2.89 -0.10
CA GLY A 134 13.07 2.08 -0.83
C GLY A 134 12.49 1.30 -2.01
N VAL A 135 11.24 1.58 -2.41
CA VAL A 135 10.68 1.03 -3.65
C VAL A 135 11.49 1.57 -4.83
N ALA A 136 11.94 0.66 -5.70
CA ALA A 136 12.86 1.04 -6.77
C ALA A 136 12.21 1.97 -7.81
N GLU A 137 10.97 1.66 -8.19
CA GLU A 137 10.21 2.48 -9.15
C GLU A 137 8.72 2.52 -8.78
N CYS A 138 8.08 3.61 -9.12
CA CYS A 138 6.65 3.75 -8.91
C CYS A 138 6.01 4.73 -9.91
#